data_1f5b90524de2f9df858fbaee98cf381c
#
_entry.id   1f5b90524de2f9df858fbaee98cf381c
#
_cell.length_a   1.000
_cell.length_b   1.000
_cell.length_c   1.000
_cell.angle_alpha   90.00
_cell.angle_beta   90.00
_cell.angle_gamma   90.00
#
_symmetry.space_group_name_H-M   'P 1'
#
loop_
_entity.id
_entity.type
_entity.pdbx_description
1 polymer ?
#
loop_
_entity_poly.entity_id
_entity_poly.type
_entity_poly.pdbx_seq_one_letter_code
_entity_poly.pdbx_strand_id
1 'polypeptide(L)'
;MAAGGSSSHRRLKSALFVGCCGLAGAAPHFAIGVASLFPAITLALLLGGYSVRTVLLPLLRRGSAAPVAPPPGPASLPAVDVVVAARDEQAVITRLVERLATLRYPEGQLTLWVIDDGSGDRTPELLAELQTRFPQLRVLRREPNAGGGKSGALNLVMQQLQGRWLLVLDADAELQPDTLERLIPFAESGGWSAVQLRKAVVNPSVNLLTRAQAMEMALDTVIQEGRLASGGVAELRGNGQLLRRDAVEACGGFNEDTVTDDLDLSFRLLLAGQPVGVLWDPPVREEAVLTLRALLRQRQRWAEGGLQRFFDYWPGLVGGPLGFGRKLDLACFFLLQYGLPVVAIADLISAPLTGTLPTIWPLSFVAFGLSGVSIFAGCRRGGEGPELPAMNPLNLALGIVYLGHWFVVIPWTSLRMALLPKKLVWAKTLHLGDEQALDEQAVVEDPAAV
;
A
#
# COMPACT_ATOMS: atom_id res chain seq x y z
N MET A 1 -23.11 11.01 6.89
CA MET A 1 -23.71 10.73 5.57
C MET A 1 -23.19 9.39 5.13
N ALA A 2 -24.05 8.38 5.11
CA ALA A 2 -23.67 7.01 4.75
C ALA A 2 -23.17 7.00 3.28
N ALA A 3 -21.91 6.64 3.08
CA ALA A 3 -21.32 6.38 1.77
C ALA A 3 -21.77 5.02 1.23
N GLY A 4 -23.07 4.82 1.10
CA GLY A 4 -23.65 3.71 0.35
C GLY A 4 -23.55 3.94 -1.15
N GLY A 5 -22.33 4.17 -1.65
CA GLY A 5 -22.05 4.27 -3.09
C GLY A 5 -21.94 2.88 -3.66
N SER A 6 -23.07 2.34 -4.07
CA SER A 6 -23.28 1.03 -4.64
C SER A 6 -22.16 0.59 -5.59
N SER A 7 -21.66 -0.61 -5.37
CA SER A 7 -20.87 -1.43 -6.30
C SER A 7 -21.52 -1.61 -7.68
N SER A 8 -22.76 -1.10 -7.87
CA SER A 8 -23.63 -1.31 -9.03
C SER A 8 -23.08 -0.77 -10.35
N HIS A 9 -22.12 0.17 -10.33
CA HIS A 9 -21.59 0.76 -11.56
C HIS A 9 -20.08 0.54 -11.75
N ARG A 10 -19.43 -0.30 -10.95
CA ARG A 10 -17.98 -0.55 -11.04
C ARG A 10 -17.55 -1.00 -12.44
N ARG A 11 -18.28 -1.95 -13.03
CA ARG A 11 -17.99 -2.46 -14.39
C ARG A 11 -18.11 -1.36 -15.43
N LEU A 12 -19.16 -0.53 -15.36
CA LEU A 12 -19.35 0.59 -16.27
C LEU A 12 -18.24 1.63 -16.11
N LYS A 13 -17.89 2.02 -14.87
CA LYS A 13 -16.81 2.98 -14.60
C LYS A 13 -15.46 2.46 -15.12
N SER A 14 -15.15 1.17 -14.92
CA SER A 14 -13.94 0.56 -15.45
C SER A 14 -13.96 0.47 -16.97
N ALA A 15 -15.10 0.13 -17.59
CA ALA A 15 -15.24 0.10 -19.04
C ALA A 15 -15.07 1.50 -19.66
N LEU A 16 -15.65 2.52 -19.04
CA LEU A 16 -15.44 3.91 -19.43
C LEU A 16 -13.98 4.34 -19.31
N PHE A 17 -13.32 3.99 -18.20
CA PHE A 17 -11.90 4.25 -18.00
C PHE A 17 -11.03 3.60 -19.09
N VAL A 18 -11.23 2.30 -19.34
CA VAL A 18 -10.50 1.57 -20.39
C VAL A 18 -10.79 2.15 -21.76
N GLY A 19 -12.07 2.47 -22.05
CA GLY A 19 -12.48 3.08 -23.31
C GLY A 19 -11.85 4.45 -23.53
N CYS A 20 -11.91 5.33 -22.53
CA CYS A 20 -11.30 6.67 -22.61
C CYS A 20 -9.77 6.59 -22.77
N CYS A 21 -9.10 5.75 -21.99
CA CYS A 21 -7.65 5.55 -22.12
C CYS A 21 -7.28 4.90 -23.46
N GLY A 22 -8.09 3.93 -23.94
CA GLY A 22 -7.91 3.31 -25.24
C GLY A 22 -8.02 4.31 -26.38
N LEU A 23 -9.05 5.16 -26.35
CA LEU A 23 -9.22 6.24 -27.34
C LEU A 23 -8.08 7.26 -27.26
N ALA A 24 -7.67 7.67 -26.05
CA ALA A 24 -6.55 8.60 -25.86
C ALA A 24 -5.24 8.06 -26.42
N GLY A 25 -4.96 6.75 -26.27
CA GLY A 25 -3.77 6.10 -26.81
C GLY A 25 -3.86 5.88 -28.32
N ALA A 26 -5.04 5.60 -28.86
CA ALA A 26 -5.24 5.37 -30.31
C ALA A 26 -5.33 6.67 -31.11
N ALA A 27 -5.92 7.73 -30.58
CA ALA A 27 -6.20 8.98 -31.30
C ALA A 27 -4.99 9.60 -32.04
N PRO A 28 -3.76 9.61 -31.47
CA PRO A 28 -2.59 10.14 -32.15
C PRO A 28 -2.32 9.50 -33.51
N HIS A 29 -2.66 8.23 -33.70
CA HIS A 29 -2.36 7.46 -34.91
C HIS A 29 -3.31 7.78 -36.10
N PHE A 30 -4.40 8.49 -35.80
CA PHE A 30 -5.36 8.98 -36.82
C PHE A 30 -5.21 10.47 -37.11
N ALA A 31 -4.35 11.17 -36.35
CA ALA A 31 -4.06 12.58 -36.57
C ALA A 31 -2.91 12.78 -37.57
N ILE A 32 -2.95 13.90 -38.31
CA ILE A 32 -1.96 14.20 -39.33
C ILE A 32 -0.97 15.27 -38.84
N GLY A 33 0.34 15.06 -39.10
CA GLY A 33 1.40 16.02 -38.80
C GLY A 33 1.58 16.25 -37.30
N VAL A 34 1.87 17.50 -36.92
CA VAL A 34 2.16 17.87 -35.52
C VAL A 34 1.02 17.58 -34.55
N ALA A 35 -0.21 17.52 -35.05
CA ALA A 35 -1.39 17.23 -34.23
C ALA A 35 -1.33 15.84 -33.55
N SER A 36 -0.64 14.89 -34.16
CA SER A 36 -0.43 13.56 -33.58
C SER A 36 0.41 13.58 -32.30
N LEU A 37 1.29 14.56 -32.12
CA LEU A 37 2.18 14.71 -30.96
C LEU A 37 1.56 15.52 -29.82
N PHE A 38 0.46 16.25 -30.07
CA PHE A 38 -0.12 17.14 -29.08
C PHE A 38 -0.55 16.43 -27.80
N PRO A 39 -1.22 15.26 -27.82
CA PRO A 39 -1.56 14.51 -26.60
C PRO A 39 -0.33 14.08 -25.81
N ALA A 40 0.71 13.60 -26.49
CA ALA A 40 1.96 13.18 -25.87
C ALA A 40 2.68 14.34 -25.20
N ILE A 41 2.80 15.48 -25.88
CA ILE A 41 3.42 16.69 -25.34
C ILE A 41 2.64 17.21 -24.12
N THR A 42 1.31 17.29 -24.22
CA THR A 42 0.48 17.73 -23.09
C THR A 42 0.66 16.82 -21.86
N LEU A 43 0.62 15.53 -22.08
CA LEU A 43 0.81 14.54 -21.02
C LEU A 43 2.24 14.61 -20.43
N ALA A 44 3.25 14.79 -21.27
CA ALA A 44 4.65 14.96 -20.86
C ALA A 44 4.84 16.20 -19.97
N LEU A 45 4.26 17.33 -20.35
CA LEU A 45 4.35 18.57 -19.56
C LEU A 45 3.64 18.44 -18.23
N LEU A 46 2.43 17.85 -18.23
CA LEU A 46 1.64 17.65 -17.01
C LEU A 46 2.34 16.67 -16.05
N LEU A 47 2.68 15.48 -16.51
CA LEU A 47 3.28 14.44 -15.67
C LEU A 47 4.74 14.74 -15.32
N GLY A 48 5.50 15.35 -16.26
CA GLY A 48 6.85 15.81 -16.01
C GLY A 48 6.89 16.92 -14.95
N GLY A 49 6.05 17.95 -15.09
CA GLY A 49 5.93 19.02 -14.12
C GLY A 49 5.49 18.50 -12.73
N TYR A 50 4.55 17.57 -12.70
CA TYR A 50 4.14 16.89 -11.48
C TYR A 50 5.30 16.13 -10.82
N SER A 51 6.04 15.34 -11.58
CA SER A 51 7.17 14.55 -11.09
C SER A 51 8.33 15.43 -10.61
N VAL A 52 8.63 16.52 -11.32
CA VAL A 52 9.61 17.51 -10.83
C VAL A 52 9.18 18.08 -9.50
N ARG A 53 7.92 18.47 -9.35
CA ARG A 53 7.38 19.03 -8.12
C ARG A 53 7.40 18.03 -6.96
N THR A 54 7.03 16.77 -7.19
CA THR A 54 6.81 15.76 -6.13
C THR A 54 8.03 14.88 -5.86
N VAL A 55 8.97 14.78 -6.79
CA VAL A 55 10.18 13.97 -6.63
C VAL A 55 11.44 14.83 -6.57
N LEU A 56 11.74 15.59 -7.62
CA LEU A 56 13.03 16.27 -7.71
C LEU A 56 13.17 17.44 -6.72
N LEU A 57 12.17 18.32 -6.62
CA LEU A 57 12.26 19.48 -5.74
C LEU A 57 12.33 19.08 -4.25
N PRO A 58 11.53 18.14 -3.72
CA PRO A 58 11.68 17.67 -2.35
C PRO A 58 13.05 17.04 -2.07
N LEU A 59 13.59 16.25 -3.00
CA LEU A 59 14.92 15.66 -2.86
C LEU A 59 16.02 16.72 -2.78
N LEU A 60 15.94 17.78 -3.58
CA LEU A 60 16.90 18.90 -3.55
C LEU A 60 16.79 19.73 -2.27
N ARG A 61 15.60 19.81 -1.65
CA ARG A 61 15.34 20.59 -0.43
C ARG A 61 15.60 19.82 0.86
N ARG A 62 15.90 18.53 0.81
CA ARG A 62 16.08 17.64 1.99
C ARG A 62 17.18 18.05 2.98
N GLY A 63 17.88 19.14 2.80
CA GLY A 63 18.85 19.63 3.76
C GLY A 63 18.30 20.26 5.05
N SER A 64 16.98 20.36 5.22
CA SER A 64 16.34 21.02 6.36
C SER A 64 15.19 20.19 6.94
N ALA A 65 15.48 18.99 7.44
CA ALA A 65 14.54 18.31 8.31
C ALA A 65 14.46 19.08 9.64
N ALA A 66 13.27 19.58 9.97
CA ALA A 66 13.06 20.15 11.29
C ALA A 66 13.37 19.10 12.37
N PRO A 67 14.02 19.49 13.47
CA PRO A 67 14.26 18.58 14.58
C PRO A 67 12.91 18.01 15.06
N VAL A 68 12.80 16.70 15.14
CA VAL A 68 11.66 16.06 15.79
C VAL A 68 11.67 16.54 17.25
N ALA A 69 10.56 17.10 17.74
CA ALA A 69 10.44 17.51 19.12
C ALA A 69 10.83 16.33 20.04
N PRO A 70 11.55 16.58 21.15
CA PRO A 70 11.87 15.52 22.09
C PRO A 70 10.58 14.82 22.53
N PRO A 71 10.60 13.47 22.65
CA PRO A 71 9.42 12.74 23.06
C PRO A 71 8.91 13.27 24.41
N PRO A 72 7.59 13.44 24.59
CA PRO A 72 7.01 13.74 25.89
C PRO A 72 7.46 12.66 26.88
N GLY A 73 7.63 13.04 28.15
CA GLY A 73 8.01 12.08 29.18
C GLY A 73 6.99 10.92 29.26
N PRO A 74 7.40 9.72 29.70
CA PRO A 74 6.61 8.48 29.64
C PRO A 74 5.20 8.58 30.29
N ALA A 75 5.01 9.48 31.24
CA ALA A 75 3.72 9.68 31.95
C ALA A 75 2.65 10.42 31.11
N SER A 76 2.99 10.94 29.93
CA SER A 76 2.07 11.73 29.10
C SER A 76 1.69 11.05 27.77
N LEU A 77 2.15 9.83 27.52
CA LEU A 77 1.84 9.10 26.29
C LEU A 77 0.40 8.54 26.34
N PRO A 78 -0.41 8.72 25.28
CA PRO A 78 -1.78 8.21 25.22
C PRO A 78 -1.81 6.68 25.08
N ALA A 79 -2.91 6.06 25.50
CA ALA A 79 -3.10 4.61 25.33
C ALA A 79 -3.14 4.21 23.84
N VAL A 80 -2.54 3.06 23.54
CA VAL A 80 -2.40 2.48 22.21
C VAL A 80 -2.91 1.05 22.20
N ASP A 81 -3.74 0.73 21.22
CA ASP A 81 -4.13 -0.63 20.88
C ASP A 81 -3.37 -1.09 19.62
N VAL A 82 -2.58 -2.15 19.72
CA VAL A 82 -1.97 -2.82 18.57
C VAL A 82 -2.92 -3.91 18.10
N VAL A 83 -3.29 -3.89 16.83
CA VAL A 83 -4.37 -4.71 16.28
C VAL A 83 -3.88 -5.54 15.09
N VAL A 84 -4.06 -6.84 15.16
CA VAL A 84 -3.72 -7.79 14.10
C VAL A 84 -4.93 -8.65 13.76
N ALA A 85 -5.34 -8.67 12.50
CA ALA A 85 -6.30 -9.65 11.99
C ALA A 85 -5.51 -10.84 11.40
N ALA A 86 -5.77 -12.03 11.90
CA ALA A 86 -5.07 -13.27 11.52
C ALA A 86 -6.06 -14.32 11.01
N ARG A 87 -5.68 -15.04 9.96
CA ARG A 87 -6.41 -16.20 9.45
C ARG A 87 -5.45 -17.23 8.90
N ASP A 88 -5.45 -18.41 9.52
CA ASP A 88 -4.56 -19.53 9.16
C ASP A 88 -3.07 -19.12 9.21
N GLU A 89 -2.64 -18.50 10.32
CA GLU A 89 -1.31 -17.91 10.50
C GLU A 89 -0.44 -18.69 11.51
N GLN A 90 -0.64 -20.02 11.61
CA GLN A 90 0.10 -20.86 12.55
C GLN A 90 1.63 -20.76 12.40
N ALA A 91 2.13 -20.48 11.19
CA ALA A 91 3.56 -20.38 10.90
C ALA A 91 4.22 -19.13 11.52
N VAL A 92 3.46 -18.05 11.71
CA VAL A 92 4.02 -16.74 12.08
C VAL A 92 3.46 -16.15 13.37
N ILE A 93 2.28 -16.60 13.83
CA ILE A 93 1.55 -15.94 14.93
C ILE A 93 2.32 -15.94 16.26
N THR A 94 3.03 -17.00 16.60
CA THR A 94 3.84 -17.07 17.82
C THR A 94 4.94 -16.02 17.78
N ARG A 95 5.71 -15.98 16.69
CA ARG A 95 6.78 -15.03 16.48
C ARG A 95 6.28 -13.58 16.53
N LEU A 96 5.13 -13.33 15.92
CA LEU A 96 4.49 -12.01 15.95
C LEU A 96 4.18 -11.57 17.38
N VAL A 97 3.44 -12.37 18.15
CA VAL A 97 3.03 -12.01 19.52
C VAL A 97 4.25 -11.82 20.43
N GLU A 98 5.24 -12.71 20.35
CA GLU A 98 6.48 -12.58 21.13
C GLU A 98 7.22 -11.27 20.81
N ARG A 99 7.29 -10.86 19.56
CA ARG A 99 7.89 -9.59 19.15
C ARG A 99 7.06 -8.38 19.60
N LEU A 100 5.75 -8.41 19.44
CA LEU A 100 4.88 -7.33 19.92
C LEU A 100 4.94 -7.16 21.44
N ALA A 101 5.14 -8.25 22.18
CA ALA A 101 5.32 -8.21 23.63
C ALA A 101 6.63 -7.52 24.08
N THR A 102 7.60 -7.35 23.16
CA THR A 102 8.85 -6.60 23.45
C THR A 102 8.71 -5.09 23.25
N LEU A 103 7.59 -4.61 22.74
CA LEU A 103 7.37 -3.17 22.51
C LEU A 103 7.45 -2.41 23.83
N ARG A 104 8.28 -1.37 23.85
CA ARG A 104 8.42 -0.48 25.01
C ARG A 104 7.35 0.57 24.98
N TYR A 105 6.51 0.55 26.02
CA TYR A 105 5.46 1.55 26.21
C TYR A 105 5.09 1.61 27.70
N PRO A 106 4.56 2.73 28.23
CA PRO A 106 4.19 2.81 29.63
C PRO A 106 3.21 1.71 30.04
N GLU A 107 3.42 1.15 31.24
CA GLU A 107 2.60 0.08 31.77
C GLU A 107 1.12 0.47 31.82
N GLY A 108 0.24 -0.43 31.40
CA GLY A 108 -1.21 -0.21 31.32
C GLY A 108 -1.67 0.69 30.16
N GLN A 109 -0.74 1.22 29.33
CA GLN A 109 -1.09 2.04 28.17
C GLN A 109 -1.00 1.29 26.83
N LEU A 110 -0.60 0.02 26.82
CA LEU A 110 -0.49 -0.81 25.64
C LEU A 110 -1.37 -2.06 25.77
N THR A 111 -2.24 -2.28 24.79
CA THR A 111 -3.01 -3.52 24.65
C THR A 111 -2.71 -4.14 23.29
N LEU A 112 -2.47 -5.44 23.27
CA LEU A 112 -2.26 -6.22 22.05
C LEU A 112 -3.55 -6.99 21.72
N TRP A 113 -4.08 -6.78 20.53
CA TRP A 113 -5.29 -7.44 20.04
C TRP A 113 -4.96 -8.34 18.84
N VAL A 114 -5.32 -9.60 18.92
CA VAL A 114 -5.29 -10.50 17.76
C VAL A 114 -6.72 -10.98 17.50
N ILE A 115 -7.20 -10.78 16.29
CA ILE A 115 -8.51 -11.23 15.84
C ILE A 115 -8.33 -12.45 14.95
N ASP A 116 -8.66 -13.61 15.47
CA ASP A 116 -8.71 -14.85 14.69
C ASP A 116 -9.97 -14.86 13.82
N ASP A 117 -9.80 -14.68 12.52
CA ASP A 117 -10.89 -14.62 11.54
C ASP A 117 -11.34 -16.01 11.09
N GLY A 118 -11.67 -16.89 12.06
CA GLY A 118 -12.18 -18.22 11.81
C GLY A 118 -11.14 -19.16 11.20
N SER A 119 -9.90 -19.17 11.73
CA SER A 119 -8.85 -20.08 11.32
C SER A 119 -9.22 -21.54 11.46
N GLY A 120 -8.79 -22.34 10.46
CA GLY A 120 -8.97 -23.79 10.42
C GLY A 120 -7.70 -24.58 10.76
N ASP A 121 -6.57 -23.88 10.95
CA ASP A 121 -5.29 -24.44 11.36
C ASP A 121 -5.09 -24.34 12.90
N ARG A 122 -3.83 -24.49 13.37
CA ARG A 122 -3.49 -24.40 14.79
C ARG A 122 -3.39 -22.99 15.35
N THR A 123 -3.77 -21.96 14.59
CA THR A 123 -3.71 -20.55 15.04
C THR A 123 -4.49 -20.33 16.36
N PRO A 124 -5.74 -20.86 16.52
CA PRO A 124 -6.51 -20.65 17.76
C PRO A 124 -5.83 -21.25 18.99
N GLU A 125 -5.28 -22.46 18.89
CA GLU A 125 -4.60 -23.14 19.99
C GLU A 125 -3.34 -22.37 20.42
N LEU A 126 -2.55 -21.94 19.44
CA LEU A 126 -1.35 -21.13 19.68
C LEU A 126 -1.69 -19.80 20.36
N LEU A 127 -2.75 -19.14 19.94
CA LEU A 127 -3.22 -17.90 20.56
C LEU A 127 -3.69 -18.12 22.01
N ALA A 128 -4.37 -19.22 22.30
CA ALA A 128 -4.77 -19.55 23.66
C ALA A 128 -3.55 -19.79 24.59
N GLU A 129 -2.52 -20.48 24.11
CA GLU A 129 -1.26 -20.66 24.84
C GLU A 129 -0.55 -19.31 25.08
N LEU A 130 -0.49 -18.45 24.07
CA LEU A 130 0.14 -17.14 24.16
C LEU A 130 -0.57 -16.21 25.14
N GLN A 131 -1.91 -16.27 25.25
CA GLN A 131 -2.65 -15.48 26.24
C GLN A 131 -2.27 -15.83 27.69
N THR A 132 -1.87 -17.06 27.96
CA THR A 132 -1.40 -17.45 29.31
C THR A 132 -0.01 -16.87 29.63
N ARG A 133 0.80 -16.64 28.60
CA ARG A 133 2.18 -16.11 28.73
C ARG A 133 2.24 -14.58 28.72
N PHE A 134 1.33 -13.92 28.00
CA PHE A 134 1.32 -12.47 27.78
C PHE A 134 0.01 -11.84 28.27
N PRO A 135 -0.07 -11.30 29.50
CA PRO A 135 -1.31 -10.76 30.09
C PRO A 135 -1.90 -9.57 29.31
N GLN A 136 -1.07 -8.83 28.53
CA GLN A 136 -1.49 -7.73 27.68
C GLN A 136 -2.16 -8.19 26.37
N LEU A 137 -2.08 -9.48 26.02
CA LEU A 137 -2.70 -10.03 24.83
C LEU A 137 -4.19 -10.26 25.03
N ARG A 138 -4.99 -9.73 24.13
CA ARG A 138 -6.43 -9.97 23.99
C ARG A 138 -6.68 -10.69 22.67
N VAL A 139 -7.45 -11.76 22.70
CA VAL A 139 -7.82 -12.53 21.51
C VAL A 139 -9.34 -12.48 21.33
N LEU A 140 -9.75 -12.13 20.11
CA LEU A 140 -11.14 -12.25 19.65
C LEU A 140 -11.20 -13.31 18.57
N ARG A 141 -12.15 -14.22 18.66
CA ARG A 141 -12.39 -15.21 17.62
C ARG A 141 -13.70 -14.91 16.90
N ARG A 142 -13.67 -14.92 15.58
CA ARG A 142 -14.84 -14.85 14.72
C ARG A 142 -15.25 -16.23 14.25
N GLU A 143 -16.54 -16.38 13.97
CA GLU A 143 -17.03 -17.62 13.35
C GLU A 143 -16.42 -17.82 11.95
N PRO A 144 -16.15 -19.06 11.54
CA PRO A 144 -15.75 -19.34 10.16
C PRO A 144 -16.74 -18.73 9.18
N ASN A 145 -16.24 -18.01 8.18
CA ASN A 145 -17.06 -17.33 7.17
C ASN A 145 -17.96 -16.18 7.68
N ALA A 146 -17.59 -15.53 8.76
CA ALA A 146 -18.31 -14.35 9.29
C ALA A 146 -18.47 -13.19 8.30
N GLY A 147 -17.76 -13.22 7.16
CA GLY A 147 -17.81 -12.19 6.13
C GLY A 147 -16.93 -10.96 6.42
N GLY A 148 -16.89 -10.00 5.49
CA GLY A 148 -16.14 -8.75 5.66
C GLY A 148 -14.60 -8.88 5.69
N GLY A 149 -14.06 -10.11 5.75
CA GLY A 149 -12.61 -10.37 5.75
C GLY A 149 -11.86 -9.56 6.82
N LYS A 150 -10.66 -9.04 6.48
CA LYS A 150 -9.85 -8.21 7.38
C LYS A 150 -10.61 -6.99 7.91
N SER A 151 -11.34 -6.28 7.07
CA SER A 151 -12.16 -5.12 7.47
C SER A 151 -13.21 -5.51 8.52
N GLY A 152 -13.91 -6.64 8.33
CA GLY A 152 -14.89 -7.14 9.30
C GLY A 152 -14.26 -7.54 10.63
N ALA A 153 -13.07 -8.13 10.62
CA ALA A 153 -12.30 -8.42 11.84
C ALA A 153 -11.91 -7.13 12.57
N LEU A 154 -11.41 -6.13 11.84
CA LEU A 154 -11.05 -4.83 12.40
C LEU A 154 -12.29 -4.08 12.97
N ASN A 155 -13.43 -4.11 12.29
CA ASN A 155 -14.65 -3.49 12.77
C ASN A 155 -15.17 -4.14 14.06
N LEU A 156 -15.03 -5.46 14.19
CA LEU A 156 -15.43 -6.16 15.41
C LEU A 156 -14.62 -5.68 16.61
N VAL A 157 -13.30 -5.57 16.49
CA VAL A 157 -12.45 -5.16 17.60
C VAL A 157 -12.59 -3.68 17.93
N MET A 158 -12.90 -2.82 16.94
CA MET A 158 -13.09 -1.38 17.17
C MET A 158 -14.04 -1.06 18.34
N GLN A 159 -15.05 -1.88 18.56
CA GLN A 159 -16.01 -1.71 19.65
C GLN A 159 -15.42 -1.95 21.06
N GLN A 160 -14.25 -2.58 21.14
CA GLN A 160 -13.59 -2.96 22.40
C GLN A 160 -12.32 -2.13 22.66
N LEU A 161 -11.84 -1.40 21.65
CA LEU A 161 -10.63 -0.59 21.77
C LEU A 161 -10.87 0.58 22.74
N GLN A 162 -9.86 0.86 23.56
CA GLN A 162 -9.86 1.97 24.51
C GLN A 162 -8.76 2.99 24.24
N GLY A 163 -7.74 2.61 23.48
CA GLY A 163 -6.65 3.45 23.10
C GLY A 163 -7.09 4.65 22.25
N ARG A 164 -6.42 5.77 22.43
CA ARG A 164 -6.57 6.92 21.52
C ARG A 164 -6.05 6.59 20.12
N TRP A 165 -5.01 5.76 20.05
CA TRP A 165 -4.38 5.31 18.82
C TRP A 165 -4.57 3.80 18.66
N LEU A 166 -4.78 3.38 17.43
CA LEU A 166 -4.68 1.98 17.04
C LEU A 166 -3.57 1.82 16.00
N LEU A 167 -2.70 0.83 16.20
CA LEU A 167 -1.68 0.44 15.25
C LEU A 167 -2.11 -0.87 14.58
N VAL A 168 -2.47 -0.80 13.30
CA VAL A 168 -2.90 -1.97 12.52
C VAL A 168 -1.69 -2.60 11.84
N LEU A 169 -1.52 -3.90 12.05
CA LEU A 169 -0.42 -4.71 11.51
C LEU A 169 -0.95 -5.94 10.78
N ASP A 170 -0.15 -6.46 9.85
CA ASP A 170 -0.34 -7.78 9.26
C ASP A 170 0.33 -8.86 10.12
N ALA A 171 -0.03 -10.12 9.95
CA ALA A 171 0.45 -11.22 10.80
C ALA A 171 1.96 -11.52 10.65
N ASP A 172 2.59 -11.06 9.57
CA ASP A 172 4.03 -11.16 9.31
C ASP A 172 4.83 -9.93 9.75
N ALA A 173 4.16 -8.94 10.37
CA ALA A 173 4.80 -7.68 10.76
C ALA A 173 5.88 -7.87 11.82
N GLU A 174 6.97 -7.12 11.64
CA GLU A 174 8.01 -6.99 12.65
C GLU A 174 8.25 -5.51 12.99
N LEU A 175 8.26 -5.20 14.28
CA LEU A 175 8.55 -3.86 14.78
C LEU A 175 9.79 -3.87 15.66
N GLN A 176 10.46 -2.73 15.77
CA GLN A 176 11.50 -2.52 16.76
C GLN A 176 10.86 -2.20 18.12
N PRO A 177 11.54 -2.57 19.24
CA PRO A 177 10.97 -2.34 20.56
C PRO A 177 10.63 -0.87 20.87
N ASP A 178 11.34 0.10 20.29
CA ASP A 178 11.15 1.55 20.49
C ASP A 178 10.18 2.19 19.47
N THR A 179 9.54 1.39 18.63
CA THR A 179 8.68 1.91 17.55
C THR A 179 7.58 2.84 18.09
N LEU A 180 6.87 2.45 19.14
CA LEU A 180 5.77 3.26 19.69
C LEU A 180 6.28 4.53 20.38
N GLU A 181 7.44 4.47 21.06
CA GLU A 181 8.06 5.63 21.72
C GLU A 181 8.42 6.75 20.73
N ARG A 182 8.62 6.41 19.46
CA ARG A 182 8.97 7.35 18.38
C ARG A 182 7.75 7.72 17.52
N LEU A 183 6.90 6.75 17.22
CA LEU A 183 5.75 6.93 16.33
C LEU A 183 4.65 7.80 16.95
N ILE A 184 4.32 7.60 18.23
CA ILE A 184 3.27 8.37 18.90
C ILE A 184 3.63 9.84 19.02
N PRO A 185 4.83 10.25 19.53
CA PRO A 185 5.22 11.65 19.54
C PRO A 185 5.25 12.29 18.14
N PHE A 186 5.67 11.56 17.11
CA PHE A 186 5.62 12.05 15.74
C PHE A 186 4.18 12.33 15.30
N ALA A 187 3.25 11.42 15.58
CA ALA A 187 1.85 11.57 15.21
C ALA A 187 1.18 12.75 15.94
N GLU A 188 1.41 12.87 17.25
CA GLU A 188 0.86 13.94 18.08
C GLU A 188 1.44 15.32 17.72
N SER A 189 2.76 15.44 17.60
CA SER A 189 3.42 16.71 17.28
C SER A 189 3.12 17.19 15.86
N GLY A 190 2.94 16.25 14.92
CA GLY A 190 2.55 16.56 13.54
C GLY A 190 1.06 16.85 13.35
N GLY A 191 0.23 16.63 14.37
CA GLY A 191 -1.23 16.75 14.27
C GLY A 191 -1.85 15.78 13.29
N TRP A 192 -1.23 14.62 13.08
CA TRP A 192 -1.70 13.60 12.15
C TRP A 192 -2.91 12.86 12.70
N SER A 193 -3.83 12.51 11.84
CA SER A 193 -4.95 11.61 12.16
C SER A 193 -4.65 10.15 11.80
N ALA A 194 -3.68 9.96 10.93
CA ALA A 194 -3.11 8.65 10.61
C ALA A 194 -1.65 8.82 10.19
N VAL A 195 -0.83 7.78 10.42
CA VAL A 195 0.57 7.74 9.99
C VAL A 195 0.87 6.37 9.38
N GLN A 196 1.44 6.38 8.19
CA GLN A 196 1.97 5.17 7.55
C GLN A 196 3.46 5.02 7.87
N LEU A 197 3.86 3.91 8.45
CA LEU A 197 5.26 3.52 8.56
C LEU A 197 5.82 3.09 7.21
N ARG A 198 7.11 3.39 6.96
CA ARG A 198 7.81 2.81 5.81
C ARG A 198 7.79 1.29 5.90
N LYS A 199 7.43 0.62 4.81
CA LYS A 199 7.52 -0.83 4.69
C LYS A 199 8.95 -1.24 4.34
N ALA A 200 9.52 -2.19 5.06
CA ALA A 200 10.87 -2.66 4.85
C ALA A 200 10.86 -4.19 4.70
N VAL A 201 11.40 -4.67 3.59
CA VAL A 201 11.45 -6.12 3.28
C VAL A 201 12.52 -6.81 4.11
N VAL A 202 12.18 -7.90 4.82
CA VAL A 202 13.12 -8.66 5.68
C VAL A 202 13.99 -9.66 4.91
N ASN A 203 13.55 -10.08 3.73
CA ASN A 203 14.21 -11.10 2.92
C ASN A 203 14.71 -10.58 1.54
N PRO A 204 15.38 -9.40 1.45
CA PRO A 204 15.75 -8.79 0.16
C PRO A 204 16.87 -9.55 -0.57
N SER A 205 17.59 -10.43 0.12
CA SER A 205 18.71 -11.20 -0.42
C SER A 205 18.35 -12.58 -0.97
N VAL A 206 17.10 -13.03 -0.79
CA VAL A 206 16.67 -14.38 -1.19
C VAL A 206 16.73 -14.55 -2.71
N ASN A 207 16.22 -13.59 -3.48
CA ASN A 207 16.30 -13.62 -4.94
C ASN A 207 16.20 -12.20 -5.55
N LEU A 208 16.25 -12.11 -6.89
CA LEU A 208 16.15 -10.82 -7.59
C LEU A 208 14.77 -10.16 -7.40
N LEU A 209 13.71 -10.95 -7.27
CA LEU A 209 12.35 -10.46 -7.10
C LEU A 209 12.16 -9.81 -5.72
N THR A 210 12.64 -10.45 -4.65
CA THR A 210 12.58 -9.88 -3.29
C THR A 210 13.45 -8.63 -3.16
N ARG A 211 14.60 -8.62 -3.84
CA ARG A 211 15.47 -7.44 -3.93
C ARG A 211 14.77 -6.26 -4.60
N ALA A 212 14.07 -6.51 -5.71
CA ALA A 212 13.32 -5.47 -6.43
C ALA A 212 12.14 -4.94 -5.59
N GLN A 213 11.45 -5.81 -4.84
CA GLN A 213 10.38 -5.39 -3.92
C GLN A 213 10.91 -4.48 -2.79
N ALA A 214 12.09 -4.75 -2.24
CA ALA A 214 12.71 -3.86 -1.25
C ALA A 214 12.99 -2.46 -1.83
N MET A 215 13.42 -2.37 -3.08
CA MET A 215 13.60 -1.09 -3.78
C MET A 215 12.28 -0.38 -4.05
N GLU A 216 11.21 -1.12 -4.39
CA GLU A 216 9.87 -0.57 -4.59
C GLU A 216 9.30 0.03 -3.30
N MET A 217 9.48 -0.62 -2.15
CA MET A 217 9.00 -0.08 -0.86
C MET A 217 9.74 1.21 -0.47
N ALA A 218 11.04 1.28 -0.72
CA ALA A 218 11.81 2.52 -0.51
C ALA A 218 11.36 3.65 -1.46
N LEU A 219 11.12 3.33 -2.74
CA LEU A 219 10.58 4.27 -3.73
C LEU A 219 9.20 4.80 -3.32
N ASP A 220 8.27 3.93 -2.90
CA ASP A 220 6.91 4.34 -2.52
C ASP A 220 6.95 5.39 -1.39
N THR A 221 7.75 5.15 -0.36
CA THR A 221 7.89 6.10 0.76
C THR A 221 8.47 7.44 0.32
N VAL A 222 9.50 7.44 -0.56
CA VAL A 222 10.06 8.68 -1.11
C VAL A 222 9.02 9.48 -1.89
N ILE A 223 8.21 8.81 -2.71
CA ILE A 223 7.13 9.45 -3.48
C ILE A 223 6.07 10.03 -2.54
N GLN A 224 5.64 9.30 -1.51
CA GLN A 224 4.64 9.76 -0.56
C GLN A 224 5.10 10.98 0.24
N GLU A 225 6.34 10.96 0.75
CA GLU A 225 6.93 12.12 1.42
C GLU A 225 7.05 13.32 0.47
N GLY A 226 7.44 13.09 -0.78
CA GLY A 226 7.54 14.13 -1.79
C GLY A 226 6.19 14.76 -2.12
N ARG A 227 5.14 13.97 -2.23
CA ARG A 227 3.75 14.44 -2.40
C ARG A 227 3.34 15.31 -1.22
N LEU A 228 3.54 14.85 0.03
CA LEU A 228 3.25 15.64 1.24
C LEU A 228 4.03 16.95 1.25
N ALA A 229 5.34 16.93 1.02
CA ALA A 229 6.19 18.12 1.01
C ALA A 229 5.76 19.15 -0.06
N SER A 230 5.06 18.70 -1.08
CA SER A 230 4.50 19.52 -2.16
C SER A 230 3.05 19.96 -1.92
N GLY A 231 2.50 19.72 -0.72
CA GLY A 231 1.10 20.02 -0.38
C GLY A 231 0.08 19.08 -1.01
N GLY A 232 0.53 17.90 -1.44
CA GLY A 232 -0.31 16.82 -1.94
C GLY A 232 -0.83 15.90 -0.83
N VAL A 233 -1.04 14.62 -1.17
CA VAL A 233 -1.69 13.62 -0.33
C VAL A 233 -0.78 12.43 -0.10
N ALA A 234 -0.65 11.98 1.16
CA ALA A 234 -0.15 10.64 1.48
C ALA A 234 -1.31 9.67 1.71
N GLU A 235 -1.00 8.39 1.59
CA GLU A 235 -1.98 7.31 1.67
C GLU A 235 -1.46 6.17 2.53
N LEU A 236 -2.35 5.44 3.18
CA LEU A 236 -2.05 4.21 3.91
C LEU A 236 -1.68 3.08 2.95
N ARG A 237 -0.90 2.11 3.44
CA ARG A 237 -0.35 0.98 2.65
C ARG A 237 -0.54 -0.38 3.32
N GLY A 238 -1.53 -0.51 4.19
CA GLY A 238 -1.94 -1.76 4.82
C GLY A 238 -1.18 -2.07 6.10
N ASN A 239 0.06 -2.53 6.01
CA ASN A 239 0.85 -2.88 7.18
C ASN A 239 1.52 -1.65 7.82
N GLY A 240 1.51 -1.56 9.16
CA GLY A 240 2.13 -0.45 9.89
C GLY A 240 1.37 0.87 9.81
N GLN A 241 0.03 0.82 9.93
CA GLN A 241 -0.84 2.00 9.95
C GLN A 241 -1.16 2.39 11.39
N LEU A 242 -0.65 3.53 11.84
CA LEU A 242 -1.14 4.17 13.07
C LEU A 242 -2.34 5.03 12.73
N LEU A 243 -3.46 4.82 13.42
CA LEU A 243 -4.73 5.49 13.15
C LEU A 243 -5.28 6.08 14.44
N ARG A 244 -5.74 7.31 14.40
CA ARG A 244 -6.45 7.91 15.52
C ARG A 244 -7.87 7.35 15.55
N ARG A 245 -8.26 6.74 16.68
CA ARG A 245 -9.51 5.99 16.80
C ARG A 245 -10.74 6.83 16.43
N ASP A 246 -10.84 8.05 16.95
CA ASP A 246 -11.96 8.98 16.65
C ASP A 246 -12.05 9.34 15.15
N ALA A 247 -10.92 9.43 14.44
CA ALA A 247 -10.90 9.70 13.01
C ALA A 247 -11.43 8.50 12.19
N VAL A 248 -11.09 7.27 12.60
CA VAL A 248 -11.63 6.05 11.98
C VAL A 248 -13.13 5.92 12.25
N GLU A 249 -13.57 6.14 13.49
CA GLU A 249 -14.98 6.12 13.89
C GLU A 249 -15.80 7.17 13.12
N ALA A 250 -15.28 8.40 12.99
CA ALA A 250 -15.91 9.46 12.22
C ALA A 250 -16.05 9.14 10.73
N CYS A 251 -15.15 8.32 10.18
CA CYS A 251 -15.22 7.80 8.82
C CYS A 251 -16.12 6.57 8.68
N GLY A 252 -16.74 6.06 9.76
CA GLY A 252 -17.62 4.89 9.75
C GLY A 252 -16.89 3.54 9.81
N GLY A 253 -15.68 3.49 10.38
CA GLY A 253 -14.90 2.26 10.54
C GLY A 253 -14.22 1.81 9.24
N PHE A 254 -13.94 0.52 9.11
CA PHE A 254 -13.34 -0.10 7.93
C PHE A 254 -14.43 -0.55 6.94
N ASN A 255 -14.21 -0.30 5.65
CA ASN A 255 -15.18 -0.66 4.61
C ASN A 255 -15.03 -2.14 4.21
N GLU A 256 -16.04 -2.94 4.48
CA GLU A 256 -16.04 -4.38 4.21
C GLU A 256 -16.27 -4.72 2.72
N ASP A 257 -16.75 -3.76 1.93
CA ASP A 257 -17.00 -3.90 0.50
C ASP A 257 -15.78 -3.53 -0.37
N THR A 258 -14.62 -3.24 0.22
CA THR A 258 -13.40 -2.92 -0.53
C THR A 258 -12.45 -4.11 -0.63
N VAL A 259 -11.59 -4.08 -1.66
CA VAL A 259 -10.50 -5.06 -1.85
C VAL A 259 -9.27 -4.68 -1.01
N THR A 260 -9.10 -3.38 -0.73
CA THR A 260 -7.99 -2.80 0.05
C THR A 260 -8.54 -1.81 1.05
N ASP A 261 -8.56 -2.19 2.31
CA ASP A 261 -9.08 -1.41 3.45
C ASP A 261 -8.29 -0.11 3.67
N ASP A 262 -6.99 -0.17 3.50
CA ASP A 262 -6.02 0.92 3.66
C ASP A 262 -6.24 2.05 2.65
N LEU A 263 -6.33 1.71 1.37
CA LEU A 263 -6.51 2.68 0.29
C LEU A 263 -7.91 3.33 0.34
N ASP A 264 -8.92 2.55 0.71
CA ASP A 264 -10.29 3.06 0.92
C ASP A 264 -10.33 4.05 2.10
N LEU A 265 -9.78 3.63 3.26
CA LEU A 265 -9.73 4.48 4.46
C LEU A 265 -8.96 5.77 4.20
N SER A 266 -7.86 5.72 3.42
CA SER A 266 -7.09 6.90 3.04
C SER A 266 -7.96 7.97 2.37
N PHE A 267 -8.85 7.58 1.46
CA PHE A 267 -9.71 8.54 0.77
C PHE A 267 -10.84 9.05 1.66
N ARG A 268 -11.38 8.21 2.55
CA ARG A 268 -12.40 8.66 3.51
C ARG A 268 -11.81 9.64 4.52
N LEU A 269 -10.60 9.37 5.05
CA LEU A 269 -9.87 10.31 5.89
C LEU A 269 -9.60 11.63 5.17
N LEU A 270 -9.13 11.57 3.94
CA LEU A 270 -8.87 12.76 3.11
C LEU A 270 -10.13 13.61 2.91
N LEU A 271 -11.25 12.98 2.57
CA LEU A 271 -12.53 13.68 2.34
C LEU A 271 -13.12 14.24 3.64
N ALA A 272 -12.82 13.61 4.78
CA ALA A 272 -13.15 14.12 6.11
C ALA A 272 -12.17 15.20 6.62
N GLY A 273 -11.18 15.60 5.83
CA GLY A 273 -10.18 16.59 6.20
C GLY A 273 -9.15 16.08 7.22
N GLN A 274 -9.05 14.78 7.43
CA GLN A 274 -8.14 14.14 8.36
C GLN A 274 -6.76 13.96 7.72
N PRO A 275 -5.68 14.55 8.28
CA PRO A 275 -4.36 14.49 7.67
C PRO A 275 -3.69 13.12 7.87
N VAL A 276 -3.06 12.62 6.81
CA VAL A 276 -2.27 11.38 6.83
C VAL A 276 -0.79 11.72 6.66
N GLY A 277 0.04 11.26 7.59
CA GLY A 277 1.49 11.41 7.57
C GLY A 277 2.20 10.13 7.12
N VAL A 278 3.50 10.26 6.86
CA VAL A 278 4.39 9.14 6.53
C VAL A 278 5.64 9.24 7.40
N LEU A 279 6.08 8.13 7.96
CA LEU A 279 7.29 8.07 8.77
C LEU A 279 8.29 7.09 8.16
N TRP A 280 9.52 7.57 7.92
CA TRP A 280 10.59 6.76 7.35
C TRP A 280 11.17 5.77 8.35
N ASP A 281 11.50 6.21 9.55
CA ASP A 281 12.03 5.41 10.65
C ASP A 281 11.27 5.67 11.96
N PRO A 282 10.98 4.61 12.73
CA PRO A 282 11.23 3.19 12.48
C PRO A 282 10.32 2.62 11.39
N PRO A 283 10.77 1.62 10.61
CA PRO A 283 9.94 0.95 9.63
C PRO A 283 9.09 -0.15 10.26
N VAL A 284 8.00 -0.52 9.58
CA VAL A 284 7.40 -1.85 9.72
C VAL A 284 8.10 -2.79 8.75
N ARG A 285 8.50 -3.96 9.23
CA ARG A 285 9.16 -4.99 8.42
C ARG A 285 8.14 -6.05 8.00
N GLU A 286 8.26 -6.54 6.77
CA GLU A 286 7.36 -7.56 6.21
C GLU A 286 8.11 -8.49 5.25
N GLU A 287 7.56 -9.66 4.98
CA GLU A 287 8.13 -10.60 4.01
C GLU A 287 7.73 -10.24 2.57
N ALA A 288 8.71 -10.18 1.66
CA ALA A 288 8.44 -10.09 0.23
C ALA A 288 8.01 -11.45 -0.31
N VAL A 289 7.11 -11.45 -1.29
CA VAL A 289 6.71 -12.67 -2.00
C VAL A 289 7.85 -13.21 -2.87
N LEU A 290 8.01 -14.54 -2.90
CA LEU A 290 9.18 -15.20 -3.49
C LEU A 290 9.02 -15.49 -4.99
N THR A 291 7.79 -15.61 -5.48
CA THR A 291 7.50 -16.05 -6.85
C THR A 291 6.78 -14.98 -7.67
N LEU A 292 7.04 -14.95 -8.97
CA LEU A 292 6.37 -14.02 -9.90
C LEU A 292 4.84 -14.21 -9.88
N ARG A 293 4.36 -15.45 -9.76
CA ARG A 293 2.92 -15.74 -9.70
C ARG A 293 2.26 -15.14 -8.46
N ALA A 294 2.91 -15.24 -7.30
CA ALA A 294 2.45 -14.63 -6.06
C ALA A 294 2.48 -13.10 -6.17
N LEU A 295 3.55 -12.53 -6.72
CA LEU A 295 3.65 -11.10 -6.97
C LEU A 295 2.50 -10.60 -7.84
N LEU A 296 2.28 -11.19 -9.01
CA LEU A 296 1.24 -10.73 -9.92
C LEU A 296 -0.16 -10.81 -9.30
N ARG A 297 -0.46 -11.85 -8.51
CA ARG A 297 -1.72 -11.94 -7.74
C ARG A 297 -1.85 -10.82 -6.72
N GLN A 298 -0.79 -10.54 -5.96
CA GLN A 298 -0.76 -9.47 -4.97
C GLN A 298 -0.93 -8.09 -5.63
N ARG A 299 -0.17 -7.82 -6.69
CA ARG A 299 -0.22 -6.53 -7.43
C ARG A 299 -1.55 -6.33 -8.16
N GLN A 300 -2.18 -7.39 -8.64
CA GLN A 300 -3.52 -7.32 -9.22
C GLN A 300 -4.55 -6.88 -8.18
N ARG A 301 -4.49 -7.42 -6.96
CA ARG A 301 -5.34 -6.98 -5.85
C ARG A 301 -5.12 -5.51 -5.50
N TRP A 302 -3.86 -5.06 -5.44
CA TRP A 302 -3.52 -3.67 -5.17
C TRP A 302 -4.00 -2.72 -6.29
N ALA A 303 -3.84 -3.11 -7.54
CA ALA A 303 -4.35 -2.34 -8.68
C ALA A 303 -5.87 -2.24 -8.66
N GLU A 304 -6.58 -3.34 -8.35
CA GLU A 304 -8.03 -3.38 -8.27
C GLU A 304 -8.55 -2.45 -7.17
N GLY A 305 -8.00 -2.54 -5.95
CA GLY A 305 -8.38 -1.66 -4.84
C GLY A 305 -8.02 -0.20 -5.11
N GLY A 306 -6.85 0.02 -5.72
CA GLY A 306 -6.41 1.36 -6.11
C GLY A 306 -7.33 2.03 -7.14
N LEU A 307 -7.81 1.31 -8.15
CA LEU A 307 -8.80 1.80 -9.11
C LEU A 307 -10.17 1.99 -8.45
N GLN A 308 -10.59 1.01 -7.63
CA GLN A 308 -11.89 1.02 -6.97
C GLN A 308 -12.10 2.31 -6.18
N ARG A 309 -11.13 2.71 -5.35
CA ARG A 309 -11.26 3.94 -4.53
C ARG A 309 -11.47 5.19 -5.36
N PHE A 310 -10.78 5.33 -6.50
CA PHE A 310 -11.00 6.46 -7.40
C PHE A 310 -12.39 6.42 -8.02
N PHE A 311 -12.86 5.24 -8.41
CA PHE A 311 -14.19 5.08 -9.00
C PHE A 311 -15.33 5.30 -7.98
N ASP A 312 -15.11 4.95 -6.72
CA ASP A 312 -16.13 5.08 -5.69
C ASP A 312 -16.22 6.50 -5.13
N TYR A 313 -15.06 7.16 -4.97
CA TYR A 313 -15.00 8.49 -4.33
C TYR A 313 -14.81 9.67 -5.28
N TRP A 314 -14.76 9.47 -6.62
CA TRP A 314 -14.51 10.56 -7.57
C TRP A 314 -15.46 11.77 -7.42
N PRO A 315 -16.78 11.63 -7.11
CA PRO A 315 -17.63 12.79 -6.93
C PRO A 315 -17.17 13.67 -5.76
N GLY A 316 -16.76 13.04 -4.65
CA GLY A 316 -16.21 13.74 -3.49
C GLY A 316 -14.84 14.36 -3.76
N LEU A 317 -13.99 13.69 -4.54
CA LEU A 317 -12.66 14.20 -4.90
C LEU A 317 -12.77 15.45 -5.79
N VAL A 318 -13.70 15.49 -6.74
CA VAL A 318 -13.89 16.61 -7.66
C VAL A 318 -14.72 17.72 -7.01
N GLY A 319 -15.90 17.38 -6.47
CA GLY A 319 -16.88 18.33 -5.92
C GLY A 319 -16.69 18.65 -4.44
N GLY A 320 -15.89 17.88 -3.70
CA GLY A 320 -15.70 18.04 -2.26
C GLY A 320 -14.77 19.20 -1.87
N PRO A 321 -14.55 19.38 -0.55
CA PRO A 321 -13.87 20.54 0.02
C PRO A 321 -12.34 20.53 -0.16
N LEU A 322 -11.80 19.62 -0.96
CA LEU A 322 -10.36 19.56 -1.21
C LEU A 322 -9.87 20.79 -1.98
N GLY A 323 -8.79 21.41 -1.48
CA GLY A 323 -8.11 22.49 -2.20
C GLY A 323 -7.59 22.05 -3.57
N PHE A 324 -7.49 23.01 -4.50
CA PHE A 324 -7.06 22.74 -5.89
C PHE A 324 -5.74 21.97 -5.99
N GLY A 325 -4.75 22.28 -5.13
CA GLY A 325 -3.45 21.59 -5.12
C GLY A 325 -3.57 20.09 -4.84
N ARG A 326 -4.44 19.68 -3.89
CA ARG A 326 -4.70 18.26 -3.58
C ARG A 326 -5.49 17.56 -4.69
N LYS A 327 -6.46 18.24 -5.29
CA LYS A 327 -7.21 17.72 -6.47
C LYS A 327 -6.26 17.47 -7.64
N LEU A 328 -5.36 18.41 -7.91
CA LEU A 328 -4.34 18.28 -8.96
C LEU A 328 -3.36 17.14 -8.65
N ASP A 329 -2.88 17.03 -7.40
CA ASP A 329 -2.02 15.92 -6.98
C ASP A 329 -2.68 14.56 -7.23
N LEU A 330 -3.94 14.38 -6.81
CA LEU A 330 -4.68 13.14 -7.03
C LEU A 330 -4.93 12.84 -8.50
N ALA A 331 -5.27 13.85 -9.30
CA ALA A 331 -5.47 13.69 -10.74
C ALA A 331 -4.19 13.30 -11.46
N CYS A 332 -3.06 13.97 -11.18
CA CYS A 332 -1.78 13.65 -11.77
C CYS A 332 -1.27 12.27 -11.29
N PHE A 333 -1.44 11.95 -10.01
CA PHE A 333 -1.11 10.64 -9.49
C PHE A 333 -1.94 9.53 -10.15
N PHE A 334 -3.25 9.73 -10.30
CA PHE A 334 -4.12 8.80 -11.00
C PHE A 334 -3.70 8.59 -12.46
N LEU A 335 -3.43 9.68 -13.17
CA LEU A 335 -2.98 9.61 -14.56
C LEU A 335 -1.64 8.92 -14.69
N LEU A 336 -0.67 9.21 -13.82
CA LEU A 336 0.65 8.58 -13.85
C LEU A 336 0.59 7.10 -13.49
N GLN A 337 -0.10 6.76 -12.40
CA GLN A 337 -0.13 5.40 -11.84
C GLN A 337 -1.05 4.47 -12.64
N TYR A 338 -2.25 4.93 -13.03
CA TYR A 338 -3.28 4.08 -13.63
C TYR A 338 -3.55 4.43 -15.10
N GLY A 339 -3.58 5.71 -15.46
CA GLY A 339 -3.87 6.16 -16.80
C GLY A 339 -2.77 5.86 -17.80
N LEU A 340 -1.54 6.26 -17.49
CA LEU A 340 -0.40 6.10 -18.40
C LEU A 340 -0.16 4.65 -18.83
N PRO A 341 -0.19 3.62 -17.97
CA PRO A 341 -0.04 2.24 -18.42
C PRO A 341 -1.08 1.81 -19.45
N VAL A 342 -2.37 2.18 -19.25
CA VAL A 342 -3.45 1.79 -20.17
C VAL A 342 -3.34 2.54 -21.50
N VAL A 343 -3.09 3.84 -21.44
CA VAL A 343 -2.90 4.70 -22.64
C VAL A 343 -1.68 4.25 -23.44
N ALA A 344 -0.56 3.97 -22.77
CA ALA A 344 0.68 3.54 -23.44
C ALA A 344 0.56 2.16 -24.10
N ILE A 345 -0.18 1.23 -23.51
CA ILE A 345 -0.48 -0.08 -24.14
C ILE A 345 -1.40 0.12 -25.37
N ALA A 346 -2.39 1.00 -25.29
CA ALA A 346 -3.28 1.31 -26.41
C ALA A 346 -2.50 1.96 -27.59
N ASP A 347 -1.61 2.92 -27.29
CA ASP A 347 -0.68 3.52 -28.25
C ASP A 347 0.20 2.46 -28.91
N LEU A 348 0.82 1.58 -28.10
CA LEU A 348 1.71 0.53 -28.60
C LEU A 348 1.00 -0.49 -29.50
N ILE A 349 -0.28 -0.79 -29.24
CA ILE A 349 -1.10 -1.68 -30.08
C ILE A 349 -1.56 -0.96 -31.35
N SER A 350 -1.93 0.32 -31.26
CA SER A 350 -2.45 1.08 -32.39
C SER A 350 -1.39 1.41 -33.44
N ALA A 351 -0.13 1.62 -33.01
CA ALA A 351 0.98 1.96 -33.89
C ALA A 351 1.19 0.98 -35.08
N PRO A 352 1.36 -0.34 -34.85
CA PRO A 352 1.54 -1.28 -35.97
C PRO A 352 0.24 -1.46 -36.80
N LEU A 353 -0.94 -1.28 -36.21
CA LEU A 353 -2.23 -1.41 -36.92
C LEU A 353 -2.44 -0.26 -37.93
N THR A 354 -1.86 0.91 -37.67
CA THR A 354 -1.98 2.10 -38.51
C THR A 354 -0.73 2.40 -39.34
N GLY A 355 0.36 1.60 -39.18
CA GLY A 355 1.64 1.81 -39.85
C GLY A 355 2.39 3.06 -39.36
N THR A 356 2.15 3.48 -38.11
CA THR A 356 2.77 4.66 -37.49
C THR A 356 3.74 4.26 -36.38
N LEU A 357 4.45 5.21 -35.78
CA LEU A 357 5.31 4.98 -34.60
C LEU A 357 4.54 5.30 -33.32
N PRO A 358 4.82 4.58 -32.19
CA PRO A 358 4.26 4.92 -30.90
C PRO A 358 4.61 6.36 -30.50
N THR A 359 3.63 7.13 -30.05
CA THR A 359 3.78 8.54 -29.68
C THR A 359 3.78 8.75 -28.16
N ILE A 360 3.01 7.95 -27.42
CA ILE A 360 2.84 8.06 -25.97
C ILE A 360 3.75 7.08 -25.22
N TRP A 361 3.98 5.88 -25.78
CA TRP A 361 4.87 4.89 -25.18
C TRP A 361 6.24 5.44 -24.73
N PRO A 362 6.90 6.35 -25.49
CA PRO A 362 8.16 6.95 -25.07
C PRO A 362 8.09 7.71 -23.73
N LEU A 363 6.93 8.25 -23.33
CA LEU A 363 6.75 8.88 -22.01
C LEU A 363 6.89 7.89 -20.85
N SER A 364 6.65 6.62 -21.10
CA SER A 364 6.85 5.56 -20.10
C SER A 364 8.31 5.46 -19.68
N PHE A 365 9.26 5.70 -20.61
CA PHE A 365 10.69 5.74 -20.27
C PHE A 365 11.05 6.93 -19.38
N VAL A 366 10.39 8.07 -19.56
CA VAL A 366 10.57 9.23 -18.67
C VAL A 366 10.01 8.89 -17.27
N ALA A 367 8.84 8.27 -17.18
CA ALA A 367 8.25 7.83 -15.92
C ALA A 367 9.16 6.79 -15.22
N PHE A 368 9.71 5.83 -15.95
CA PHE A 368 10.67 4.87 -15.43
C PHE A 368 11.97 5.53 -14.96
N GLY A 369 12.49 6.52 -15.71
CA GLY A 369 13.67 7.30 -15.31
C GLY A 369 13.45 8.04 -13.99
N LEU A 370 12.31 8.70 -13.83
CA LEU A 370 11.94 9.40 -12.59
C LEU A 370 11.73 8.43 -11.42
N SER A 371 11.15 7.26 -11.69
CA SER A 371 11.06 6.18 -10.70
C SER A 371 12.45 5.67 -10.31
N GLY A 372 13.38 5.56 -11.27
CA GLY A 372 14.78 5.24 -11.01
C GLY A 372 15.46 6.25 -10.08
N VAL A 373 15.19 7.54 -10.25
CA VAL A 373 15.68 8.60 -9.33
C VAL A 373 15.12 8.37 -7.92
N SER A 374 13.84 8.03 -7.80
CA SER A 374 13.21 7.77 -6.49
C SER A 374 13.75 6.49 -5.84
N ILE A 375 13.99 5.41 -6.60
CA ILE A 375 14.67 4.20 -6.14
C ILE A 375 16.07 4.56 -5.61
N PHE A 376 16.84 5.26 -6.41
CA PHE A 376 18.20 5.67 -6.05
C PHE A 376 18.22 6.50 -4.77
N ALA A 377 17.33 7.48 -4.67
CA ALA A 377 17.22 8.34 -3.49
C ALA A 377 16.80 7.56 -2.25
N GLY A 378 15.81 6.66 -2.37
CA GLY A 378 15.31 5.83 -1.28
C GLY A 378 16.37 4.85 -0.77
N CYS A 379 17.02 4.11 -1.68
CA CYS A 379 18.04 3.13 -1.30
C CYS A 379 19.32 3.76 -0.76
N ARG A 380 19.65 4.99 -1.14
CA ARG A 380 20.80 5.74 -0.60
C ARG A 380 20.50 6.55 0.65
N ARG A 381 19.24 6.69 1.01
CA ARG A 381 18.88 7.49 2.19
C ARG A 381 19.42 6.88 3.49
N GLY A 382 19.64 5.57 3.51
CA GLY A 382 19.88 4.84 4.74
C GLY A 382 18.61 4.77 5.60
N GLY A 383 18.71 4.18 6.74
CA GLY A 383 17.61 4.03 7.69
C GLY A 383 17.75 2.78 8.52
N GLU A 384 16.83 2.61 9.44
CA GLU A 384 16.76 1.43 10.29
C GLU A 384 16.11 0.26 9.55
N GLY A 385 16.34 -0.95 10.06
CA GLY A 385 15.78 -2.17 9.49
C GLY A 385 16.75 -2.92 8.57
N PRO A 386 16.24 -3.83 7.73
CA PRO A 386 17.08 -4.59 6.79
C PRO A 386 17.81 -3.66 5.83
N GLU A 387 19.04 -4.03 5.49
CA GLU A 387 19.83 -3.26 4.54
C GLU A 387 19.13 -3.19 3.18
N LEU A 388 18.99 -1.96 2.69
CA LEU A 388 18.48 -1.72 1.35
C LEU A 388 19.52 -2.17 0.32
N PRO A 389 19.09 -2.66 -0.86
CA PRO A 389 20.00 -3.08 -1.92
C PRO A 389 21.00 -1.99 -2.29
N ALA A 390 22.28 -2.34 -2.39
CA ALA A 390 23.33 -1.41 -2.79
C ALA A 390 23.02 -0.77 -4.16
N MET A 391 23.10 0.56 -4.27
CA MET A 391 22.81 1.28 -5.50
C MET A 391 24.01 1.25 -6.45
N ASN A 392 24.04 0.22 -7.25
CA ASN A 392 24.88 0.09 -8.43
C ASN A 392 24.02 0.09 -9.71
N PRO A 393 24.62 0.26 -10.91
CA PRO A 393 23.86 0.31 -12.17
C PRO A 393 22.98 -0.92 -12.41
N LEU A 394 23.42 -2.11 -12.00
CA LEU A 394 22.66 -3.36 -12.18
C LEU A 394 21.41 -3.41 -11.30
N ASN A 395 21.52 -3.08 -10.02
CA ASN A 395 20.37 -3.02 -9.13
C ASN A 395 19.39 -1.91 -9.51
N LEU A 396 19.89 -0.75 -9.97
CA LEU A 396 19.03 0.31 -10.46
C LEU A 396 18.26 -0.14 -11.71
N ALA A 397 18.95 -0.78 -12.67
CA ALA A 397 18.30 -1.35 -13.85
C ALA A 397 17.28 -2.43 -13.49
N LEU A 398 17.61 -3.32 -12.55
CA LEU A 398 16.69 -4.33 -12.01
C LEU A 398 15.41 -3.68 -11.44
N GLY A 399 15.56 -2.64 -10.61
CA GLY A 399 14.42 -1.94 -10.02
C GLY A 399 13.55 -1.27 -11.08
N ILE A 400 14.14 -0.62 -12.08
CA ILE A 400 13.42 0.02 -13.18
C ILE A 400 12.67 -1.02 -14.02
N VAL A 401 13.33 -2.11 -14.43
CA VAL A 401 12.70 -3.19 -15.21
C VAL A 401 11.59 -3.86 -14.44
N TYR A 402 11.81 -4.10 -13.15
CA TYR A 402 10.79 -4.66 -12.28
C TYR A 402 9.51 -3.82 -12.27
N LEU A 403 9.60 -2.49 -12.21
CA LEU A 403 8.42 -1.61 -12.24
C LEU A 403 7.60 -1.75 -13.54
N GLY A 404 8.19 -2.30 -14.61
CA GLY A 404 7.48 -2.61 -15.86
C GLY A 404 6.29 -3.56 -15.66
N HIS A 405 6.25 -4.38 -14.58
CA HIS A 405 5.09 -5.24 -14.31
C HIS A 405 3.79 -4.44 -14.15
N TRP A 406 3.83 -3.18 -13.70
CA TRP A 406 2.65 -2.34 -13.56
C TRP A 406 1.98 -2.02 -14.91
N PHE A 407 2.78 -1.98 -16.00
CA PHE A 407 2.25 -1.80 -17.37
C PHE A 407 1.53 -3.05 -17.91
N VAL A 408 1.66 -4.19 -17.25
CA VAL A 408 0.88 -5.41 -17.53
C VAL A 408 -0.29 -5.52 -16.56
N VAL A 409 -0.02 -5.36 -15.27
CA VAL A 409 -1.00 -5.58 -14.20
C VAL A 409 -2.16 -4.58 -14.27
N ILE A 410 -1.88 -3.29 -14.47
CA ILE A 410 -2.93 -2.25 -14.45
C ILE A 410 -3.88 -2.37 -15.64
N PRO A 411 -3.40 -2.44 -16.92
CA PRO A 411 -4.30 -2.65 -18.06
C PRO A 411 -5.12 -3.94 -17.95
N TRP A 412 -4.48 -5.05 -17.56
CA TRP A 412 -5.17 -6.31 -17.35
C TRP A 412 -6.24 -6.24 -16.27
N THR A 413 -5.91 -5.65 -15.11
CA THR A 413 -6.86 -5.49 -13.99
C THR A 413 -8.02 -4.60 -14.39
N SER A 414 -7.77 -3.48 -15.08
CA SER A 414 -8.81 -2.57 -15.57
C SER A 414 -9.77 -3.27 -16.53
N LEU A 415 -9.23 -4.04 -17.48
CA LEU A 415 -10.04 -4.81 -18.43
C LEU A 415 -10.85 -5.91 -17.70
N ARG A 416 -10.23 -6.64 -16.78
CA ARG A 416 -10.91 -7.64 -15.95
C ARG A 416 -12.05 -7.04 -15.15
N MET A 417 -11.83 -5.87 -14.52
CA MET A 417 -12.87 -5.14 -13.77
C MET A 417 -14.05 -4.70 -14.65
N ALA A 418 -13.79 -4.38 -15.93
CA ALA A 418 -14.83 -4.03 -16.89
C ALA A 418 -15.69 -5.23 -17.30
N LEU A 419 -15.06 -6.40 -17.47
CA LEU A 419 -15.69 -7.59 -18.03
C LEU A 419 -16.27 -8.54 -16.98
N LEU A 420 -15.59 -8.73 -15.83
CA LEU A 420 -15.92 -9.76 -14.85
C LEU A 420 -16.54 -9.18 -13.57
N PRO A 421 -17.40 -9.95 -12.88
CA PRO A 421 -17.95 -9.55 -11.59
C PRO A 421 -16.85 -9.47 -10.52
N LYS A 422 -17.09 -8.64 -9.51
CA LYS A 422 -16.22 -8.50 -8.34
C LYS A 422 -16.17 -9.82 -7.57
N LYS A 423 -14.96 -10.22 -7.18
CA LYS A 423 -14.74 -11.30 -6.21
C LYS A 423 -14.04 -10.72 -4.99
N LEU A 424 -14.76 -10.63 -3.88
CA LEU A 424 -14.17 -10.34 -2.56
C LEU A 424 -13.71 -11.69 -1.98
N VAL A 425 -12.44 -12.00 -2.17
CA VAL A 425 -11.79 -13.15 -1.54
C VAL A 425 -10.55 -12.64 -0.85
N TRP A 426 -10.49 -12.83 0.47
CA TRP A 426 -9.25 -12.62 1.21
C TRP A 426 -8.29 -13.76 0.83
N ALA A 427 -7.37 -13.49 -0.09
CA ALA A 427 -6.34 -14.45 -0.46
C ALA A 427 -5.17 -14.32 0.54
N LYS A 428 -4.91 -15.42 1.26
CA LYS A 428 -3.73 -15.54 2.13
C LYS A 428 -2.45 -15.34 1.31
N THR A 429 -1.50 -14.61 1.85
CA THR A 429 -0.12 -14.59 1.36
C THR A 429 0.62 -15.76 2.01
N LEU A 430 1.29 -16.59 1.24
CA LEU A 430 2.12 -17.66 1.77
C LEU A 430 3.41 -17.07 2.32
N HIS A 431 3.74 -17.40 3.55
CA HIS A 431 4.98 -17.01 4.23
C HIS A 431 6.07 -18.07 4.06
N LEU A 432 7.34 -17.72 4.30
CA LEU A 432 8.48 -18.63 4.19
C LEU A 432 8.30 -19.93 4.98
N GLY A 433 7.66 -19.88 6.14
CA GLY A 433 7.34 -21.06 6.94
C GLY A 433 6.26 -21.96 6.34
N ASP A 434 5.30 -21.38 5.62
CA ASP A 434 4.25 -22.14 4.93
C ASP A 434 4.79 -22.87 3.69
N GLU A 435 5.71 -22.23 2.93
CA GLU A 435 6.32 -22.86 1.74
C GLU A 435 7.18 -24.06 2.13
N GLN A 436 7.94 -23.98 3.21
CA GLN A 436 8.72 -25.11 3.73
C GLN A 436 7.82 -26.26 4.18
N ALA A 437 6.70 -25.98 4.84
CA ALA A 437 5.75 -27.00 5.27
C ALA A 437 5.04 -27.67 4.07
N LEU A 438 4.77 -26.93 2.98
CA LEU A 438 4.18 -27.49 1.75
C LEU A 438 5.18 -28.34 0.99
N ASP A 439 6.46 -27.96 0.94
CA ASP A 439 7.53 -28.76 0.33
C ASP A 439 7.79 -30.06 1.12
N GLU A 440 7.76 -29.99 2.45
CA GLU A 440 7.86 -31.18 3.32
C GLU A 440 6.67 -32.13 3.14
N GLN A 441 5.44 -31.61 3.00
CA GLN A 441 4.25 -32.42 2.73
C GLN A 441 4.29 -33.05 1.34
N ALA A 442 4.72 -32.30 0.31
CA ALA A 442 4.85 -32.82 -1.04
C ALA A 442 5.90 -33.94 -1.14
N VAL A 443 6.97 -33.86 -0.37
CA VAL A 443 8.02 -34.90 -0.29
C VAL A 443 7.50 -36.16 0.43
N VAL A 444 6.59 -36.00 1.40
CA VAL A 444 5.99 -37.14 2.13
C VAL A 444 4.91 -37.84 1.31
N GLU A 445 4.17 -37.11 0.45
CA GLU A 445 3.11 -37.69 -0.41
C GLU A 445 3.64 -38.32 -1.71
N ASP A 446 4.84 -37.95 -2.19
CA ASP A 446 5.49 -38.55 -3.36
C ASP A 446 6.98 -38.85 -3.13
N PRO A 447 7.30 -39.97 -2.44
CA PRO A 447 8.68 -40.35 -2.18
C PRO A 447 9.47 -40.77 -3.44
N ALA A 448 8.85 -40.73 -4.64
CA ALA A 448 9.48 -41.10 -5.92
C ALA A 448 9.88 -39.87 -6.77
N ALA A 449 9.71 -38.65 -6.26
CA ALA A 449 10.04 -37.39 -6.97
C ALA A 449 11.42 -36.81 -6.59
N VAL A 450 12.36 -37.61 -6.05
CA VAL A 450 13.77 -37.29 -5.81
C VAL A 450 14.66 -37.93 -6.86
#